data_c244df79fd6413a88ce063c19dc8b3bf
#
_entry.id   c244df79fd6413a88ce063c19dc8b3bf
#
_cell.length_a   1.000
_cell.length_b   1.000
_cell.length_c   1.000
_cell.angle_alpha   90.00
_cell.angle_beta   90.00
_cell.angle_gamma   90.00
#
_symmetry.space_group_name_H-M   'P 1'
#
loop_
_entity.id
_entity.type
_entity.pdbx_description
1 polymer ?
#
loop_
_entity_poly.entity_id
_entity_poly.type
_entity_poly.pdbx_seq_one_letter_code
_entity_poly.pdbx_strand_id
1 'polypeptide(L)'
;MKVRSIQAIFLVLITAIAATASAQTSVAASIYGAFSGTTTGNGTRQSPANQAGGIFELRHIANPILGFEATYSFNRADETYKSAPTGCPAFGCTVSVETVRANAHELTADWTPSVHIANLRPFGVLGVGLLLDVPSGSQATVVTTNPTPGQSPVNTTITTTSNTSTSTKPVYVYGAGLDWGLLPHLGLRFQYRGNLYKAPDLSSLYTSTNAFTHTAEPMIGLYFNL
;
A
#
# COMPACT_ATOMS: atom_id res chain seq x y z
N MET A 1 6.10 -39.90 -10.65
CA MET A 1 6.76 -39.04 -11.65
C MET A 1 6.77 -37.54 -11.33
N LYS A 2 6.07 -37.03 -10.31
CA LYS A 2 5.96 -35.58 -10.02
C LYS A 2 7.13 -34.97 -9.19
N VAL A 3 7.85 -35.75 -8.38
CA VAL A 3 8.91 -35.22 -7.51
C VAL A 3 10.19 -34.87 -8.29
N ARG A 4 10.54 -35.65 -9.33
CA ARG A 4 11.74 -35.39 -10.14
C ARG A 4 11.66 -34.11 -10.98
N SER A 5 10.45 -33.70 -11.38
CA SER A 5 10.25 -32.46 -12.15
C SER A 5 10.44 -31.21 -11.28
N ILE A 6 10.05 -31.27 -10.02
CA ILE A 6 10.23 -30.15 -9.06
C ILE A 6 11.71 -29.98 -8.71
N GLN A 7 12.43 -31.09 -8.52
CA GLN A 7 13.87 -31.04 -8.26
C GLN A 7 14.67 -30.53 -9.47
N ALA A 8 14.28 -30.88 -10.69
CA ALA A 8 14.90 -30.37 -11.91
C ALA A 8 14.68 -28.86 -12.07
N ILE A 9 13.47 -28.36 -11.78
CA ILE A 9 13.16 -26.92 -11.82
C ILE A 9 13.96 -26.17 -10.75
N PHE A 10 14.08 -26.73 -9.55
CA PHE A 10 14.88 -26.14 -8.46
C PHE A 10 16.36 -26.11 -8.81
N LEU A 11 16.88 -27.17 -9.45
CA LEU A 11 18.29 -27.24 -9.87
C LEU A 11 18.59 -26.25 -11.01
N VAL A 12 17.67 -26.08 -11.96
CA VAL A 12 17.78 -25.07 -13.03
C VAL A 12 17.69 -23.65 -12.47
N LEU A 13 16.85 -23.41 -11.47
CA LEU A 13 16.79 -22.12 -10.76
C LEU A 13 18.12 -21.82 -10.03
N ILE A 14 18.69 -22.80 -9.34
CA ILE A 14 19.96 -22.65 -8.61
C ILE A 14 21.13 -22.46 -9.58
N THR A 15 21.17 -23.15 -10.72
CA THR A 15 22.23 -22.97 -11.71
C THR A 15 22.11 -21.64 -12.48
N ALA A 16 20.90 -21.12 -12.68
CA ALA A 16 20.68 -19.78 -13.24
C ALA A 16 21.18 -18.67 -12.30
N ILE A 17 21.10 -18.89 -10.99
CA ILE A 17 21.66 -17.98 -9.97
C ILE A 17 23.21 -18.02 -9.96
N ALA A 18 23.82 -19.15 -10.33
CA ALA A 18 25.28 -19.32 -10.36
C ALA A 18 25.98 -18.78 -11.64
N ALA A 19 25.23 -18.45 -12.67
CA ALA A 19 25.77 -17.83 -13.89
C ALA A 19 26.02 -16.32 -13.67
N THR A 20 27.00 -15.99 -12.84
CA THR A 20 27.32 -14.62 -12.45
C THR A 20 28.26 -13.94 -13.43
N ALA A 21 27.73 -13.27 -14.39
CA ALA A 21 28.39 -12.06 -14.87
C ALA A 21 27.89 -10.91 -13.97
N SER A 22 28.74 -10.39 -13.08
CA SER A 22 28.55 -9.22 -12.20
C SER A 22 27.14 -9.08 -11.58
N ALA A 23 26.82 -9.94 -10.64
CA ALA A 23 25.68 -9.72 -9.77
C ALA A 23 25.87 -8.40 -9.02
N GLN A 24 24.89 -7.50 -9.13
CA GLN A 24 24.91 -6.21 -8.45
C GLN A 24 23.89 -6.21 -7.32
N THR A 25 24.39 -5.93 -6.13
CA THR A 25 23.53 -5.69 -4.96
C THR A 25 23.50 -4.19 -4.69
N SER A 26 22.33 -3.67 -4.40
CA SER A 26 22.14 -2.26 -4.03
C SER A 26 21.15 -2.13 -2.88
N VAL A 27 21.34 -1.09 -2.08
CA VAL A 27 20.38 -0.63 -1.09
C VAL A 27 19.84 0.71 -1.50
N ALA A 28 18.58 0.97 -1.23
CA ALA A 28 17.98 2.27 -1.51
C ALA A 28 17.10 2.75 -0.36
N ALA A 29 16.96 4.06 -0.26
CA ALA A 29 16.02 4.72 0.60
C ALA A 29 15.28 5.80 -0.19
N SER A 30 13.96 5.73 -0.19
CA SER A 30 13.09 6.62 -0.95
C SER A 30 12.00 7.21 -0.08
N ILE A 31 11.50 8.36 -0.47
CA ILE A 31 10.27 8.94 0.03
C ILE A 31 9.18 8.79 -1.05
N TYR A 32 7.95 8.62 -0.63
CA TYR A 32 6.82 8.48 -1.55
C TYR A 32 5.57 9.19 -1.06
N GLY A 33 4.66 9.50 -1.98
CA GLY A 33 3.29 9.89 -1.67
C GLY A 33 2.37 8.70 -1.85
N ALA A 34 1.50 8.39 -0.87
CA ALA A 34 0.48 7.35 -0.96
C ALA A 34 -0.87 7.98 -1.29
N PHE A 35 -1.42 7.64 -2.45
CA PHE A 35 -2.72 8.12 -2.95
C PHE A 35 -3.65 6.94 -3.13
N SER A 36 -4.55 6.73 -2.17
CA SER A 36 -5.40 5.55 -2.12
C SER A 36 -6.83 5.84 -2.55
N GLY A 37 -7.43 4.88 -3.24
CA GLY A 37 -8.80 4.97 -3.73
C GLY A 37 -9.84 4.74 -2.62
N THR A 38 -10.95 5.47 -2.70
CA THR A 38 -12.13 5.23 -1.84
C THR A 38 -12.81 3.93 -2.22
N THR A 39 -13.23 3.15 -1.23
CA THR A 39 -14.02 1.93 -1.42
C THR A 39 -15.44 2.08 -0.85
N THR A 40 -16.38 1.33 -1.40
CA THR A 40 -17.76 1.26 -0.91
C THR A 40 -18.24 -0.18 -0.95
N GLY A 41 -18.87 -0.62 0.11
CA GLY A 41 -19.41 -1.97 0.24
C GLY A 41 -20.08 -2.16 1.60
N ASN A 42 -20.99 -3.11 1.71
CA ASN A 42 -21.68 -3.48 2.97
C ASN A 42 -22.28 -2.28 3.74
N GLY A 43 -22.82 -1.28 3.01
CA GLY A 43 -23.37 -0.07 3.64
C GLY A 43 -22.33 0.90 4.20
N THR A 44 -21.05 0.65 3.98
CA THR A 44 -19.93 1.47 4.43
C THR A 44 -19.21 2.08 3.25
N ARG A 45 -18.83 3.35 3.37
CA ARG A 45 -17.87 4.04 2.50
C ARG A 45 -16.60 4.30 3.30
N GLN A 46 -15.49 3.81 2.81
CA GLN A 46 -14.16 3.97 3.40
C GLN A 46 -13.29 4.84 2.50
N SER A 47 -12.75 5.89 3.07
CA SER A 47 -11.94 6.88 2.36
C SER A 47 -10.60 7.04 3.08
N PRO A 48 -9.50 6.52 2.51
CA PRO A 48 -8.17 6.75 3.01
C PRO A 48 -7.74 8.19 2.81
N ALA A 49 -6.91 8.70 3.72
CA ALA A 49 -6.25 9.99 3.54
C ALA A 49 -5.00 9.82 2.67
N ASN A 50 -4.72 10.82 1.82
CA ASN A 50 -3.43 10.87 1.13
C ASN A 50 -2.32 11.17 2.13
N GLN A 51 -1.24 10.42 2.07
CA GLN A 51 -0.15 10.48 3.04
C GLN A 51 1.22 10.45 2.36
N ALA A 52 2.25 10.74 3.12
CA ALA A 52 3.63 10.55 2.71
C ALA A 52 4.27 9.44 3.53
N GLY A 53 5.22 8.73 2.94
CA GLY A 53 5.92 7.63 3.58
C GLY A 53 7.38 7.55 3.18
N GLY A 54 8.07 6.60 3.80
CA GLY A 54 9.43 6.21 3.47
C GLY A 54 9.52 4.72 3.17
N ILE A 55 10.44 4.34 2.31
CA ILE A 55 10.69 2.96 1.91
C ILE A 55 12.18 2.67 1.88
N PHE A 56 12.55 1.49 2.38
CA PHE A 56 13.87 0.90 2.25
C PHE A 56 13.81 -0.29 1.32
N GLU A 57 14.80 -0.41 0.45
CA GLU A 57 14.84 -1.41 -0.60
C GLU A 57 16.21 -2.08 -0.61
N LEU A 58 16.22 -3.40 -0.65
CA LEU A 58 17.41 -4.22 -0.88
C LEU A 58 17.20 -4.97 -2.19
N ARG A 59 17.97 -4.63 -3.21
CA ARG A 59 17.88 -5.22 -4.54
C ARG A 59 19.11 -6.02 -4.89
N HIS A 60 18.88 -7.19 -5.48
CA HIS A 60 19.91 -8.01 -6.07
C HIS A 60 19.57 -8.31 -7.52
N ILE A 61 20.47 -7.94 -8.43
CA ILE A 61 20.32 -8.14 -9.86
C ILE A 61 21.39 -9.14 -10.32
N ALA A 62 20.95 -10.35 -10.66
CA ALA A 62 21.83 -11.38 -11.20
C ALA A 62 22.05 -11.22 -12.71
N ASN A 63 21.00 -10.80 -13.43
CA ASN A 63 21.04 -10.51 -14.87
C ASN A 63 19.83 -9.63 -15.25
N PRO A 64 19.66 -9.16 -16.49
CA PRO A 64 18.57 -8.27 -16.89
C PRO A 64 17.15 -8.79 -16.58
N ILE A 65 16.96 -10.10 -16.55
CA ILE A 65 15.64 -10.70 -16.27
C ILE A 65 15.51 -11.09 -14.80
N LEU A 66 16.60 -11.51 -14.15
CA LEU A 66 16.62 -12.01 -12.78
C LEU A 66 17.13 -10.93 -11.82
N GLY A 67 16.25 -10.01 -11.49
CA GLY A 67 16.39 -9.07 -10.39
C GLY A 67 15.33 -9.35 -9.34
N PHE A 68 15.71 -9.26 -8.06
CA PHE A 68 14.81 -9.40 -6.92
C PHE A 68 15.05 -8.27 -5.94
N GLU A 69 13.97 -7.81 -5.34
CA GLU A 69 13.99 -6.73 -4.36
C GLU A 69 13.16 -7.12 -3.14
N ALA A 70 13.69 -6.88 -1.96
CA ALA A 70 12.93 -6.90 -0.72
C ALA A 70 12.73 -5.45 -0.27
N THR A 71 11.49 -5.10 0.08
CA THR A 71 11.18 -3.73 0.49
C THR A 71 10.50 -3.72 1.86
N TYR A 72 10.76 -2.67 2.61
CA TYR A 72 10.00 -2.31 3.80
C TYR A 72 9.58 -0.86 3.69
N SER A 73 8.29 -0.61 3.76
CA SER A 73 7.74 0.75 3.74
C SER A 73 6.95 1.07 5.01
N PHE A 74 6.89 2.36 5.31
CA PHE A 74 6.14 2.90 6.43
C PHE A 74 5.49 4.21 6.04
N ASN A 75 4.19 4.35 6.35
CA ASN A 75 3.45 5.62 6.24
C ASN A 75 2.32 5.68 7.27
N ARG A 76 1.74 6.86 7.43
CA ARG A 76 0.44 6.97 8.09
C ARG A 76 -0.66 6.47 7.14
N ALA A 77 -1.69 5.86 7.72
CA ALA A 77 -2.81 5.28 6.98
C ALA A 77 -4.11 5.65 7.70
N ASP A 78 -4.42 6.95 7.72
CA ASP A 78 -5.64 7.44 8.37
C ASP A 78 -6.85 7.09 7.47
N GLU A 79 -7.84 6.39 8.05
CA GLU A 79 -9.02 5.88 7.35
C GLU A 79 -10.28 6.56 7.88
N THR A 80 -11.11 7.07 6.98
CA THR A 80 -12.42 7.63 7.32
C THR A 80 -13.55 6.71 6.84
N TYR A 81 -14.31 6.21 7.80
CA TYR A 81 -15.49 5.38 7.57
C TYR A 81 -16.76 6.23 7.68
N LYS A 82 -17.69 6.02 6.75
CA LYS A 82 -19.00 6.65 6.75
C LYS A 82 -20.08 5.62 6.51
N SER A 83 -21.20 5.69 7.25
CA SER A 83 -22.37 4.96 6.86
C SER A 83 -22.87 5.49 5.51
N ALA A 84 -23.17 4.58 4.57
CA ALA A 84 -23.82 4.90 3.31
C ALA A 84 -25.32 4.61 3.46
N PRO A 85 -26.15 5.56 3.90
CA PRO A 85 -27.57 5.31 4.04
C PRO A 85 -28.19 5.14 2.64
N THR A 86 -28.70 3.94 2.37
CA THR A 86 -29.56 3.70 1.22
C THR A 86 -30.96 4.24 1.52
N GLY A 87 -31.31 5.36 0.87
CA GLY A 87 -32.66 5.95 1.00
C GLY A 87 -32.89 6.64 2.33
N CYS A 88 -32.30 7.81 2.53
CA CYS A 88 -32.71 8.67 3.62
C CYS A 88 -34.14 9.13 3.39
N PRO A 89 -35.12 8.79 4.24
CA PRO A 89 -36.43 9.43 4.19
C PRO A 89 -36.27 10.93 4.45
N ALA A 90 -37.20 11.73 3.96
CA ALA A 90 -37.16 13.20 4.09
C ALA A 90 -37.09 13.71 5.55
N PHE A 91 -37.21 12.82 6.52
CA PHE A 91 -37.20 13.11 7.95
C PHE A 91 -36.22 12.15 8.67
N GLY A 92 -35.17 12.70 9.23
CA GLY A 92 -34.28 12.00 10.18
C GLY A 92 -33.23 11.10 9.55
N CYS A 93 -32.17 11.64 8.99
CA CYS A 93 -30.98 10.88 8.61
C CYS A 93 -29.90 10.95 9.70
N THR A 94 -29.48 9.79 10.17
CA THR A 94 -28.29 9.68 11.00
C THR A 94 -27.11 9.30 10.11
N VAL A 95 -26.10 10.16 10.05
CA VAL A 95 -24.82 9.87 9.39
C VAL A 95 -23.78 9.71 10.48
N SER A 96 -23.20 8.55 10.56
CA SER A 96 -22.03 8.34 11.43
C SER A 96 -20.76 8.41 10.60
N VAL A 97 -19.74 9.04 11.14
CA VAL A 97 -18.41 9.18 10.57
C VAL A 97 -17.41 8.78 11.62
N GLU A 98 -16.51 7.89 11.31
CA GLU A 98 -15.39 7.53 12.15
C GLU A 98 -14.08 7.76 11.39
N THR A 99 -13.11 8.39 12.04
CA THR A 99 -11.75 8.48 11.55
C THR A 99 -10.83 7.67 12.45
N VAL A 100 -10.21 6.66 11.89
CA VAL A 100 -9.21 5.81 12.53
C VAL A 100 -7.84 6.27 12.06
N ARG A 101 -7.00 6.67 13.01
CA ARG A 101 -5.59 6.94 12.75
C ARG A 101 -4.83 5.63 12.84
N ALA A 102 -4.05 5.30 11.82
CA ALA A 102 -3.23 4.10 11.78
C ALA A 102 -1.84 4.38 11.23
N ASN A 103 -0.95 3.44 11.48
CA ASN A 103 0.35 3.36 10.83
C ASN A 103 0.36 2.11 9.96
N ALA A 104 0.75 2.27 8.71
CA ALA A 104 0.92 1.17 7.78
C ALA A 104 2.38 0.75 7.72
N HIS A 105 2.61 -0.55 7.84
CA HIS A 105 3.89 -1.20 7.64
C HIS A 105 3.72 -2.20 6.51
N GLU A 106 4.51 -2.09 5.46
CA GLU A 106 4.45 -3.00 4.33
C GLU A 106 5.79 -3.70 4.14
N LEU A 107 5.74 -5.01 3.92
CA LEU A 107 6.90 -5.81 3.58
C LEU A 107 6.59 -6.57 2.29
N THR A 108 7.42 -6.39 1.25
CA THR A 108 7.23 -7.06 -0.05
C THR A 108 8.46 -7.78 -0.53
N ALA A 109 8.24 -8.74 -1.42
CA ALA A 109 9.26 -9.37 -2.23
C ALA A 109 8.86 -9.21 -3.69
N ASP A 110 9.71 -8.55 -4.45
CA ASP A 110 9.42 -8.07 -5.78
C ASP A 110 10.41 -8.65 -6.80
N TRP A 111 9.93 -9.03 -7.96
CA TRP A 111 10.72 -9.31 -9.14
C TRP A 111 10.98 -8.00 -9.88
N THR A 112 12.26 -7.71 -10.21
CA THR A 112 12.68 -6.43 -10.78
C THR A 112 13.53 -6.62 -12.04
N PRO A 113 12.91 -6.99 -13.17
CA PRO A 113 13.64 -7.03 -14.45
C PRO A 113 14.14 -5.63 -14.81
N SER A 114 15.37 -5.54 -15.31
CA SER A 114 16.00 -4.25 -15.60
C SER A 114 16.95 -4.33 -16.78
N VAL A 115 17.15 -3.20 -17.47
CA VAL A 115 18.11 -3.08 -18.56
C VAL A 115 19.06 -1.95 -18.25
N HIS A 116 20.36 -2.18 -18.43
CA HIS A 116 21.39 -1.16 -18.21
C HIS A 116 21.73 -0.44 -19.52
N ILE A 117 21.53 0.87 -19.56
CA ILE A 117 21.80 1.73 -20.74
C ILE A 117 22.63 2.91 -20.27
N ALA A 118 23.94 2.85 -20.49
CA ALA A 118 24.91 3.85 -19.98
C ALA A 118 24.79 4.02 -18.45
N ASN A 119 24.45 5.21 -17.97
CA ASN A 119 24.25 5.51 -16.55
C ASN A 119 22.78 5.41 -16.11
N LEU A 120 21.90 4.92 -16.97
CA LEU A 120 20.47 4.73 -16.69
C LEU A 120 20.15 3.25 -16.61
N ARG A 121 19.26 2.90 -15.69
CA ARG A 121 18.70 1.56 -15.56
C ARG A 121 17.18 1.63 -15.38
N PRO A 122 16.41 1.59 -16.47
CA PRO A 122 14.98 1.35 -16.38
C PRO A 122 14.71 -0.05 -15.85
N PHE A 123 13.67 -0.20 -15.01
CA PHE A 123 13.27 -1.47 -14.42
C PHE A 123 11.77 -1.55 -14.25
N GLY A 124 11.24 -2.78 -14.26
CA GLY A 124 9.88 -3.10 -13.87
C GLY A 124 9.84 -3.59 -12.42
N VAL A 125 8.67 -3.60 -11.81
CA VAL A 125 8.42 -4.16 -10.49
C VAL A 125 7.15 -4.99 -10.55
N LEU A 126 7.23 -6.21 -10.05
CA LEU A 126 6.06 -7.07 -9.86
C LEU A 126 6.29 -7.92 -8.61
N GLY A 127 5.42 -7.78 -7.62
CA GLY A 127 5.66 -8.42 -6.34
C GLY A 127 4.43 -8.71 -5.52
N VAL A 128 4.68 -9.32 -4.38
CA VAL A 128 3.68 -9.67 -3.38
C VAL A 128 4.24 -9.41 -1.98
N GLY A 129 3.35 -9.13 -1.05
CA GLY A 129 3.75 -8.89 0.33
C GLY A 129 2.60 -8.87 1.31
N LEU A 130 2.88 -8.29 2.45
CA LEU A 130 1.94 -8.10 3.56
C LEU A 130 1.90 -6.64 3.95
N LEU A 131 0.71 -6.11 4.06
CA LEU A 131 0.40 -4.80 4.61
C LEU A 131 -0.20 -4.98 5.99
N LEU A 132 0.41 -4.36 6.99
CA LEU A 132 0.00 -4.36 8.39
C LEU A 132 -0.40 -2.94 8.79
N ASP A 133 -1.69 -2.72 9.03
CA ASP A 133 -2.22 -1.47 9.53
C ASP A 133 -2.42 -1.56 11.04
N VAL A 134 -1.70 -0.71 11.80
CA VAL A 134 -1.74 -0.66 13.26
C VAL A 134 -2.42 0.63 13.70
N PRO A 135 -3.65 0.55 14.24
CA PRO A 135 -4.35 1.73 14.74
C PRO A 135 -3.60 2.40 15.89
N SER A 136 -3.58 3.73 15.87
CA SER A 136 -3.00 4.58 16.93
C SER A 136 -4.05 5.44 17.64
N GLY A 137 -5.30 5.37 17.21
CA GLY A 137 -6.43 6.07 17.81
C GLY A 137 -7.62 6.15 16.85
N SER A 138 -8.80 6.36 17.40
CA SER A 138 -10.01 6.58 16.62
C SER A 138 -10.90 7.65 17.25
N GLN A 139 -11.66 8.33 16.39
CA GLN A 139 -12.71 9.27 16.77
C GLN A 139 -13.95 8.97 15.92
N ALA A 140 -15.06 8.63 16.56
CA ALA A 140 -16.34 8.47 15.90
C ALA A 140 -17.22 9.70 16.18
N THR A 141 -17.82 10.24 15.16
CA THR A 141 -18.75 11.36 15.23
C THR A 141 -20.07 10.93 14.61
N VAL A 142 -21.14 10.99 15.40
CA VAL A 142 -22.50 10.72 14.93
C VAL A 142 -23.20 12.05 14.77
N VAL A 143 -23.65 12.34 13.56
CA VAL A 143 -24.47 13.50 13.26
C VAL A 143 -25.89 13.03 12.97
N THR A 144 -26.83 13.38 13.83
CA THR A 144 -28.24 13.13 13.60
C THR A 144 -28.90 14.42 13.18
N THR A 145 -29.47 14.45 11.99
CA THR A 145 -30.28 15.55 11.51
C THR A 145 -31.75 15.20 11.67
N ASN A 146 -32.43 15.86 12.58
CA ASN A 146 -33.88 15.71 12.77
C ASN A 146 -34.59 16.95 12.23
N PRO A 147 -35.02 16.98 10.96
CA PRO A 147 -35.87 18.06 10.47
C PRO A 147 -37.28 17.87 11.04
N THR A 148 -37.67 18.76 11.92
CA THR A 148 -39.11 18.88 12.32
C THR A 148 -39.78 19.72 11.23
N PRO A 149 -40.93 19.32 10.68
CA PRO A 149 -41.64 20.12 9.69
C PRO A 149 -41.89 21.55 10.19
N GLY A 150 -41.36 22.54 9.43
CA GLY A 150 -41.48 23.95 9.78
C GLY A 150 -40.39 24.52 10.70
N GLN A 151 -39.44 23.72 11.16
CA GLN A 151 -38.29 24.18 11.93
C GLN A 151 -36.97 23.92 11.21
N SER A 152 -35.93 24.70 11.55
CA SER A 152 -34.59 24.46 11.06
C SER A 152 -34.06 23.09 11.55
N PRO A 153 -33.32 22.36 10.72
CA PRO A 153 -32.75 21.07 11.13
C PRO A 153 -31.87 21.23 12.37
N VAL A 154 -32.11 20.42 13.39
CA VAL A 154 -31.23 20.35 14.56
C VAL A 154 -30.20 19.26 14.30
N ASN A 155 -28.94 19.64 14.25
CA ASN A 155 -27.82 18.73 14.13
C ASN A 155 -27.28 18.43 15.53
N THR A 156 -27.45 17.19 15.98
CA THR A 156 -26.83 16.73 17.23
C THR A 156 -25.53 16.01 16.86
N THR A 157 -24.39 16.49 17.38
CA THR A 157 -23.10 15.88 17.17
C THR A 157 -22.63 15.23 18.45
N ILE A 158 -22.39 13.93 18.43
CA ILE A 158 -21.81 13.16 19.53
C ILE A 158 -20.47 12.64 19.06
N THR A 159 -19.38 12.97 19.78
CA THR A 159 -18.04 12.45 19.50
C THR A 159 -17.66 11.47 20.59
N THR A 160 -17.21 10.29 20.21
CA THR A 160 -16.77 9.24 21.14
C THR A 160 -15.52 8.56 20.58
N THR A 161 -14.75 7.93 21.47
CA THR A 161 -13.66 7.04 21.08
C THR A 161 -14.22 5.66 20.83
N SER A 162 -13.80 5.02 19.74
CA SER A 162 -14.22 3.67 19.39
C SER A 162 -13.06 2.67 19.52
N ASN A 163 -13.41 1.39 19.64
CA ASN A 163 -12.43 0.31 19.60
C ASN A 163 -11.93 0.12 18.15
N THR A 164 -10.65 -0.19 18.03
CA THR A 164 -9.99 -0.43 16.76
C THR A 164 -9.31 -1.79 16.76
N SER A 165 -9.10 -2.34 15.57
CA SER A 165 -8.40 -3.61 15.37
C SER A 165 -7.26 -3.46 14.37
N THR A 166 -6.17 -4.17 14.61
CA THR A 166 -5.06 -4.30 13.65
C THR A 166 -5.53 -5.11 12.45
N SER A 167 -5.19 -4.64 11.26
CA SER A 167 -5.53 -5.31 10.00
C SER A 167 -4.27 -5.77 9.28
N THR A 168 -4.24 -7.04 8.86
CA THR A 168 -3.18 -7.59 8.01
C THR A 168 -3.79 -8.04 6.70
N LYS A 169 -3.29 -7.55 5.58
CA LYS A 169 -3.78 -7.86 4.24
C LYS A 169 -2.64 -8.26 3.32
N PRO A 170 -2.84 -9.24 2.43
CA PRO A 170 -1.92 -9.47 1.34
C PRO A 170 -1.95 -8.28 0.39
N VAL A 171 -0.79 -7.86 -0.09
CA VAL A 171 -0.62 -6.79 -1.06
C VAL A 171 0.03 -7.35 -2.33
N TYR A 172 -0.47 -6.91 -3.48
CA TYR A 172 0.11 -7.16 -4.80
C TYR A 172 0.70 -5.86 -5.30
N VAL A 173 1.96 -5.93 -5.70
CA VAL A 173 2.73 -4.75 -6.11
C VAL A 173 3.03 -4.84 -7.60
N TYR A 174 2.90 -3.73 -8.30
CA TYR A 174 3.37 -3.56 -9.66
C TYR A 174 3.95 -2.16 -9.83
N GLY A 175 4.82 -1.99 -10.81
CA GLY A 175 5.40 -0.67 -11.03
C GLY A 175 6.50 -0.65 -12.06
N ALA A 176 7.10 0.51 -12.17
CA ALA A 176 8.27 0.74 -12.99
C ALA A 176 9.10 1.89 -12.41
N GLY A 177 10.38 1.88 -12.72
CA GLY A 177 11.27 2.92 -12.24
C GLY A 177 12.48 3.10 -13.14
N LEU A 178 13.29 4.06 -12.74
CA LEU A 178 14.53 4.44 -13.39
C LEU A 178 15.58 4.73 -12.32
N ASP A 179 16.66 3.99 -12.35
CA ASP A 179 17.88 4.30 -11.60
C ASP A 179 18.81 5.14 -12.47
N TRP A 180 19.23 6.27 -11.96
CA TRP A 180 20.19 7.16 -12.62
C TRP A 180 21.49 7.24 -11.81
N GLY A 181 22.55 6.60 -12.33
CA GLY A 181 23.88 6.61 -11.72
C GLY A 181 24.53 8.00 -11.83
N LEU A 182 24.79 8.61 -10.69
CA LEU A 182 25.48 9.90 -10.59
C LEU A 182 26.97 9.72 -10.33
N LEU A 183 27.31 8.75 -9.47
CA LEU A 183 28.66 8.36 -9.07
C LEU A 183 28.80 6.84 -9.20
N PRO A 184 30.02 6.28 -9.14
CA PRO A 184 30.22 4.83 -9.30
C PRO A 184 29.35 3.95 -8.40
N HIS A 185 29.06 4.40 -7.18
CA HIS A 185 28.28 3.65 -6.20
C HIS A 185 26.98 4.34 -5.80
N LEU A 186 26.72 5.60 -6.20
CA LEU A 186 25.58 6.38 -5.76
C LEU A 186 24.76 6.87 -6.94
N GLY A 187 23.44 6.78 -6.84
CA GLY A 187 22.53 7.32 -7.84
C GLY A 187 21.17 7.72 -7.28
N LEU A 188 20.38 8.29 -8.16
CA LEU A 188 18.98 8.65 -7.91
C LEU A 188 18.08 7.55 -8.43
N ARG A 189 17.01 7.29 -7.68
CA ARG A 189 15.92 6.38 -8.06
C ARG A 189 14.64 7.17 -8.20
N PHE A 190 13.97 6.99 -9.33
CA PHE A 190 12.61 7.44 -9.58
C PHE A 190 11.77 6.20 -9.83
N GLN A 191 10.66 6.05 -9.09
CA GLN A 191 9.84 4.86 -9.23
C GLN A 191 8.38 5.22 -9.02
N TYR A 192 7.51 4.49 -9.69
CA TYR A 192 6.09 4.41 -9.41
C TYR A 192 5.77 3.00 -8.96
N ARG A 193 5.11 2.87 -7.82
CA ARG A 193 4.51 1.63 -7.34
C ARG A 193 3.00 1.77 -7.31
N GLY A 194 2.31 0.71 -7.70
CA GLY A 194 0.89 0.55 -7.52
C GLY A 194 0.65 -0.65 -6.60
N ASN A 195 0.01 -0.41 -5.46
CA ASN A 195 -0.32 -1.43 -4.48
C ASN A 195 -1.79 -1.76 -4.57
N LEU A 196 -2.11 -3.04 -4.75
CA LEU A 196 -3.48 -3.56 -4.84
C LEU A 196 -3.74 -4.50 -3.66
N TYR A 197 -4.69 -4.15 -2.79
CA TYR A 197 -5.03 -4.92 -1.61
C TYR A 197 -6.50 -4.74 -1.24
N LYS A 198 -7.02 -5.58 -0.34
CA LYS A 198 -8.36 -5.38 0.23
C LYS A 198 -8.33 -4.27 1.26
N ALA A 199 -9.30 -3.37 1.21
CA ALA A 199 -9.47 -2.27 2.15
C ALA A 199 -9.33 -2.77 3.60
N PRO A 200 -8.53 -2.08 4.45
CA PRO A 200 -8.28 -2.51 5.81
C PRO A 200 -9.53 -2.42 6.68
N ASP A 201 -9.63 -3.31 7.65
CA ASP A 201 -10.73 -3.38 8.59
C ASP A 201 -10.24 -2.93 9.98
N LEU A 202 -10.25 -1.62 10.21
CA LEU A 202 -9.68 -1.00 11.40
C LEU A 202 -10.73 -0.60 12.43
N SER A 203 -11.99 -0.47 12.02
CA SER A 203 -13.11 -0.01 12.85
C SER A 203 -13.90 -1.18 13.41
N SER A 204 -14.28 -1.11 14.68
CA SER A 204 -15.25 -2.03 15.27
C SER A 204 -16.71 -1.58 15.07
N LEU A 205 -16.93 -0.34 14.60
CA LEU A 205 -18.27 0.22 14.40
C LEU A 205 -18.81 -0.01 12.98
N TYR A 206 -17.93 -0.27 12.02
CA TYR A 206 -18.29 -0.42 10.62
C TYR A 206 -17.92 -1.80 10.10
N THR A 207 -18.76 -2.32 9.23
CA THR A 207 -18.43 -3.54 8.48
C THR A 207 -17.44 -3.20 7.38
N SER A 208 -16.43 -4.04 7.22
CA SER A 208 -15.45 -3.92 6.12
C SER A 208 -16.16 -3.84 4.77
N THR A 209 -15.71 -2.96 3.90
CA THR A 209 -16.21 -2.85 2.52
C THR A 209 -15.91 -4.11 1.71
N ASN A 210 -14.92 -4.91 2.12
CA ASN A 210 -14.43 -6.12 1.44
C ASN A 210 -14.06 -5.88 -0.04
N ALA A 211 -13.87 -4.62 -0.41
CA ALA A 211 -13.50 -4.20 -1.76
C ALA A 211 -11.98 -4.10 -1.90
N PHE A 212 -11.49 -4.33 -3.12
CA PHE A 212 -10.10 -4.02 -3.44
C PHE A 212 -9.92 -2.50 -3.56
N THR A 213 -8.83 -2.01 -3.00
CA THR A 213 -8.36 -0.65 -3.18
C THR A 213 -7.02 -0.66 -3.89
N HIS A 214 -6.72 0.46 -4.51
CA HIS A 214 -5.47 0.72 -5.19
C HIS A 214 -4.81 1.94 -4.57
N THR A 215 -3.54 1.82 -4.21
CA THR A 215 -2.70 2.94 -3.76
C THR A 215 -1.63 3.21 -4.82
N ALA A 216 -1.58 4.44 -5.29
CA ALA A 216 -0.54 4.93 -6.19
C ALA A 216 0.58 5.57 -5.37
N GLU A 217 1.81 5.13 -5.59
CA GLU A 217 2.99 5.56 -4.83
C GLU A 217 4.10 6.06 -5.76
N PRO A 218 4.02 7.30 -6.26
CA PRO A 218 5.18 7.94 -6.87
C PRO A 218 6.26 8.20 -5.82
N MET A 219 7.50 7.86 -6.13
CA MET A 219 8.62 7.94 -5.21
C MET A 219 9.91 8.44 -5.84
N ILE A 220 10.75 9.03 -4.99
CA ILE A 220 12.09 9.46 -5.31
C ILE A 220 13.03 9.09 -4.16
N GLY A 221 14.22 8.64 -4.47
CA GLY A 221 15.20 8.24 -3.47
C GLY A 221 16.62 8.18 -3.97
N LEU A 222 17.47 7.72 -3.09
CA LEU A 222 18.87 7.45 -3.35
C LEU A 222 19.11 5.96 -3.30
N TYR A 223 19.96 5.45 -4.19
CA TYR A 223 20.44 4.07 -4.11
C TYR A 223 21.97 4.04 -4.06
N PHE A 224 22.49 3.02 -3.39
CA PHE A 224 23.90 2.76 -3.25
C PHE A 224 24.22 1.32 -3.71
N ASN A 225 25.16 1.18 -4.63
CA ASN A 225 25.66 -0.11 -5.10
C ASN A 225 26.79 -0.60 -4.16
N LEU A 226 26.63 -1.83 -3.68
CA LEU A 226 27.58 -2.52 -2.80
C LEU A 226 28.71 -3.16 -3.59
#